data_eeb40753b0b0c462122eaa4c036a20cf
#
_entry.id   eeb40753b0b0c462122eaa4c036a20cf
#
_cell.length_a   1.000
_cell.length_b   1.000
_cell.length_c   1.000
_cell.angle_alpha   90.00
_cell.angle_beta   90.00
_cell.angle_gamma   90.00
#
_symmetry.space_group_name_H-M   'P 1'
#
loop_
_entity.id
_entity.type
_entity.pdbx_description
1 polymer ?
#
loop_
_entity_poly.entity_id
_entity_poly.type
_entity_poly.pdbx_seq_one_letter_code
_entity_poly.pdbx_strand_id
1 'polypeptide(L)'
;MQTSTRLAGTTVTELLRRAEKQLHGSASPRRDAEVLLCHVTGLDRSNLYSSPELGIEGGTATAFLARVTQRRSGMPVAYLTGEKEFWTLSLRVNTHTLIPRPETECLVEAALQRLPEKQELRVADLGTGCGAIALALATERPACRITATDLSSEALAVASHNAGQYRLHQISFVPGDWFAALTGKFDLIVSNPPYVREDDAHLRLTDIRHEPRLALCGGADGMDALRHIIAAAPRYLMAGGWLCLEHGSDQGPAVRGIFSDHGYTDIVTIPDYAGLDRVCCGRVSHVQPHRKD
;
A
#
# COMPACT_ATOMS: atom_id res chain seq x y z
N MET A 1 -29.49 37.15 34.05
CA MET A 1 -28.75 37.30 32.78
C MET A 1 -27.36 36.77 33.02
N GLN A 2 -27.13 35.49 32.69
CA GLN A 2 -25.78 34.91 32.69
C GLN A 2 -25.19 35.15 31.31
N THR A 3 -24.24 36.05 31.22
CA THR A 3 -23.36 36.23 30.05
C THR A 3 -22.46 35.02 29.92
N SER A 4 -22.85 34.10 29.03
CA SER A 4 -21.97 33.00 28.57
C SER A 4 -20.81 33.66 27.85
N THR A 5 -19.67 33.76 28.53
CA THR A 5 -18.38 34.11 27.91
C THR A 5 -18.03 32.99 26.94
N ARG A 6 -18.37 33.14 25.65
CA ARG A 6 -17.78 32.30 24.58
C ARG A 6 -16.28 32.50 24.67
N LEU A 7 -15.57 31.49 25.13
CA LEU A 7 -14.12 31.38 24.90
C LEU A 7 -13.92 31.49 23.38
N ALA A 8 -13.25 32.58 22.95
CA ALA A 8 -12.93 32.80 21.56
C ALA A 8 -12.14 31.60 21.10
N GLY A 9 -12.75 30.73 20.26
CA GLY A 9 -12.09 29.56 19.69
C GLY A 9 -10.93 30.03 18.80
N THR A 10 -9.83 29.30 18.82
CA THR A 10 -8.71 29.54 17.92
C THR A 10 -9.18 29.35 16.48
N THR A 11 -8.87 30.28 15.58
CA THR A 11 -9.35 30.20 14.19
C THR A 11 -8.59 29.13 13.37
N VAL A 12 -9.18 28.71 12.23
CA VAL A 12 -8.52 27.82 11.24
C VAL A 12 -7.16 28.38 10.85
N THR A 13 -7.06 29.67 10.51
CA THR A 13 -5.82 30.35 10.14
C THR A 13 -4.76 30.25 11.23
N GLU A 14 -5.13 30.51 12.48
CA GLU A 14 -4.18 30.46 13.61
C GLU A 14 -3.67 29.06 13.87
N LEU A 15 -4.55 28.04 13.81
CA LEU A 15 -4.18 26.63 14.00
C LEU A 15 -3.24 26.18 12.90
N LEU A 16 -3.55 26.45 11.64
CA LEU A 16 -2.70 26.05 10.51
C LEU A 16 -1.33 26.73 10.58
N ARG A 17 -1.26 28.04 10.86
CA ARG A 17 0.01 28.75 11.01
C ARG A 17 0.87 28.18 12.15
N ARG A 18 0.24 27.85 13.29
CA ARG A 18 0.92 27.23 14.42
C ARG A 18 1.45 25.84 14.11
N ALA A 19 0.65 25.02 13.42
CA ALA A 19 1.02 23.67 13.02
C ALA A 19 2.17 23.69 11.99
N GLU A 20 2.08 24.55 10.97
CA GLU A 20 3.12 24.70 9.93
C GLU A 20 4.49 25.05 10.54
N LYS A 21 4.52 25.96 11.52
CA LYS A 21 5.73 26.28 12.27
C LYS A 21 6.30 25.09 13.03
N GLN A 22 5.44 24.24 13.62
CA GLN A 22 5.88 23.06 14.38
C GLN A 22 6.36 21.94 13.47
N LEU A 23 5.85 21.85 12.24
CA LEU A 23 6.15 20.81 11.24
C LEU A 23 7.26 21.22 10.26
N HIS A 24 8.07 22.22 10.56
CA HIS A 24 9.13 22.73 9.67
C HIS A 24 10.10 21.65 9.17
N GLY A 25 10.23 20.52 9.86
CA GLY A 25 11.04 19.36 9.44
C GLY A 25 10.30 18.37 8.52
N SER A 26 9.02 18.56 8.22
CA SER A 26 8.28 17.77 7.22
C SER A 26 8.61 18.25 5.81
N ALA A 27 8.52 17.35 4.82
CA ALA A 27 8.62 17.71 3.40
C ALA A 27 7.45 18.60 2.93
N SER A 28 6.30 18.55 3.63
CA SER A 28 5.07 19.28 3.28
C SER A 28 4.33 19.83 4.50
N PRO A 29 4.91 20.74 5.29
CA PRO A 29 4.36 21.16 6.59
C PRO A 29 2.93 21.68 6.51
N ARG A 30 2.64 22.51 5.51
CA ARG A 30 1.32 23.08 5.28
C ARG A 30 0.29 22.03 4.92
N ARG A 31 0.64 21.11 3.98
CA ARG A 31 -0.25 20.04 3.56
C ARG A 31 -0.57 19.08 4.71
N ASP A 32 0.44 18.69 5.48
CA ASP A 32 0.27 17.84 6.65
C ASP A 32 -0.69 18.47 7.67
N ALA A 33 -0.51 19.78 7.95
CA ALA A 33 -1.40 20.52 8.86
C ALA A 33 -2.85 20.56 8.36
N GLU A 34 -3.07 20.81 7.06
CA GLU A 34 -4.40 20.85 6.44
C GLU A 34 -5.11 19.50 6.56
N VAL A 35 -4.42 18.40 6.19
CA VAL A 35 -4.99 17.04 6.28
C VAL A 35 -5.36 16.70 7.72
N LEU A 36 -4.48 16.98 8.68
CA LEU A 36 -4.75 16.72 10.10
C LEU A 36 -5.91 17.57 10.64
N LEU A 37 -6.03 18.84 10.20
CA LEU A 37 -7.14 19.69 10.63
C LEU A 37 -8.47 19.23 10.03
N CYS A 38 -8.50 18.90 8.74
CA CYS A 38 -9.67 18.32 8.09
C CYS A 38 -10.14 17.04 8.82
N HIS A 39 -9.20 16.14 9.13
CA HIS A 39 -9.51 14.90 9.81
C HIS A 39 -10.20 15.12 11.18
N VAL A 40 -9.71 16.04 12.01
CA VAL A 40 -10.27 16.25 13.36
C VAL A 40 -11.54 17.09 13.39
N THR A 41 -11.74 17.93 12.36
CA THR A 41 -12.90 18.83 12.27
C THR A 41 -14.04 18.25 11.42
N GLY A 42 -13.74 17.28 10.54
CA GLY A 42 -14.66 16.82 9.50
C GLY A 42 -14.88 17.85 8.37
N LEU A 43 -14.10 18.92 8.33
CA LEU A 43 -14.17 19.92 7.28
C LEU A 43 -13.43 19.46 6.03
N ASP A 44 -13.96 19.80 4.88
CA ASP A 44 -13.24 19.65 3.61
C ASP A 44 -12.13 20.70 3.49
N ARG A 45 -11.12 20.40 2.69
CA ARG A 45 -10.01 21.31 2.43
C ARG A 45 -10.47 22.64 1.86
N SER A 46 -11.51 22.67 1.03
CA SER A 46 -12.14 23.88 0.51
C SER A 46 -12.67 24.78 1.61
N ASN A 47 -13.21 24.21 2.70
CA ASN A 47 -13.70 24.97 3.85
C ASN A 47 -12.57 25.71 4.58
N LEU A 48 -11.35 25.14 4.65
CA LEU A 48 -10.21 25.81 5.27
C LEU A 48 -9.82 27.11 4.56
N TYR A 49 -10.06 27.18 3.24
CA TYR A 49 -9.75 28.35 2.42
C TYR A 49 -10.93 29.33 2.33
N SER A 50 -12.16 28.82 2.28
CA SER A 50 -13.35 29.66 2.17
C SER A 50 -13.75 30.33 3.49
N SER A 51 -13.38 29.74 4.63
CA SER A 51 -13.75 30.19 5.97
C SER A 51 -12.54 30.24 6.93
N PRO A 52 -11.48 30.99 6.61
CA PRO A 52 -10.21 30.98 7.36
C PRO A 52 -10.39 31.50 8.81
N GLU A 53 -11.39 32.33 9.06
CA GLU A 53 -11.72 32.89 10.40
C GLU A 53 -12.73 32.04 11.19
N LEU A 54 -13.08 30.83 10.67
CA LEU A 54 -13.94 29.92 11.40
C LEU A 54 -13.29 29.52 12.73
N GLY A 55 -13.99 29.75 13.83
CA GLY A 55 -13.55 29.35 15.17
C GLY A 55 -13.68 27.86 15.36
N ILE A 56 -12.64 27.24 15.83
CA ILE A 56 -12.59 25.80 16.14
C ILE A 56 -12.75 25.62 17.66
N GLU A 57 -13.61 24.69 18.06
CA GLU A 57 -13.85 24.38 19.46
C GLU A 57 -12.54 23.91 20.15
N GLY A 58 -12.38 24.32 21.43
CA GLY A 58 -11.15 24.07 22.20
C GLY A 58 -10.77 22.59 22.31
N GLY A 59 -11.74 21.67 22.41
CA GLY A 59 -11.50 20.22 22.42
C GLY A 59 -10.91 19.73 21.09
N THR A 60 -11.50 20.14 19.97
CA THR A 60 -11.05 19.82 18.61
C THR A 60 -9.67 20.43 18.31
N ALA A 61 -9.44 21.70 18.73
CA ALA A 61 -8.14 22.35 18.60
C ALA A 61 -7.04 21.60 19.37
N THR A 62 -7.36 21.12 20.58
CA THR A 62 -6.43 20.31 21.39
C THR A 62 -6.12 18.96 20.70
N ALA A 63 -7.13 18.27 20.19
CA ALA A 63 -6.97 17.02 19.46
C ALA A 63 -6.11 17.21 18.19
N PHE A 64 -6.31 18.31 17.46
CA PHE A 64 -5.47 18.68 16.33
C PHE A 64 -4.01 18.88 16.73
N LEU A 65 -3.74 19.71 17.75
CA LEU A 65 -2.36 19.99 18.18
C LEU A 65 -1.64 18.76 18.75
N ALA A 66 -2.38 17.81 19.33
CA ALA A 66 -1.81 16.51 19.74
C ALA A 66 -1.32 15.72 18.51
N ARG A 67 -2.11 15.66 17.43
CA ARG A 67 -1.70 15.01 16.17
C ARG A 67 -0.51 15.73 15.50
N VAL A 68 -0.49 17.06 15.52
CA VAL A 68 0.66 17.84 15.04
C VAL A 68 1.93 17.47 15.83
N THR A 69 1.82 17.28 17.15
CA THR A 69 2.95 16.86 18.00
C THR A 69 3.43 15.45 17.61
N GLN A 70 2.53 14.51 17.37
CA GLN A 70 2.86 13.16 16.89
C GLN A 70 3.49 13.20 15.48
N ARG A 71 2.96 14.03 14.56
CA ARG A 71 3.56 14.23 13.23
C ARG A 71 4.97 14.79 13.32
N ARG A 72 5.21 15.75 14.18
CA ARG A 72 6.54 16.31 14.43
C ARG A 72 7.54 15.26 14.92
N SER A 73 7.12 14.24 15.66
CA SER A 73 7.95 13.11 16.06
C SER A 73 8.16 12.07 14.95
N GLY A 74 7.61 12.31 13.73
CA GLY A 74 7.79 11.46 12.55
C GLY A 74 6.65 10.49 12.27
N MET A 75 5.56 10.49 13.07
CA MET A 75 4.42 9.62 12.78
C MET A 75 3.82 9.97 11.42
N PRO A 76 3.65 9.01 10.50
CA PRO A 76 3.04 9.26 9.19
C PRO A 76 1.62 9.83 9.30
N VAL A 77 1.29 10.79 8.43
CA VAL A 77 -0.06 11.40 8.41
C VAL A 77 -1.13 10.34 8.22
N ALA A 78 -0.91 9.35 7.36
CA ALA A 78 -1.85 8.26 7.12
C ALA A 78 -2.17 7.44 8.39
N TYR A 79 -1.20 7.25 9.29
CA TYR A 79 -1.47 6.59 10.58
C TYR A 79 -2.19 7.49 11.57
N LEU A 80 -1.97 8.81 11.50
CA LEU A 80 -2.67 9.79 12.34
C LEU A 80 -4.13 9.99 11.93
N THR A 81 -4.43 9.83 10.65
CA THR A 81 -5.80 9.88 10.11
C THR A 81 -6.46 8.49 10.10
N GLY A 82 -5.66 7.44 10.10
CA GLY A 82 -6.13 6.06 9.97
C GLY A 82 -6.47 5.65 8.54
N GLU A 83 -6.26 6.54 7.56
CA GLU A 83 -6.70 6.35 6.17
C GLU A 83 -5.63 6.74 5.16
N LYS A 84 -5.65 6.08 4.00
CA LYS A 84 -4.83 6.37 2.84
C LYS A 84 -5.59 6.12 1.56
N GLU A 85 -5.61 7.10 0.67
CA GLU A 85 -6.13 6.92 -0.69
C GLU A 85 -5.18 6.07 -1.52
N PHE A 86 -5.73 5.09 -2.22
CA PHE A 86 -5.02 4.25 -3.18
C PHE A 86 -6.00 3.82 -4.26
N TRP A 87 -5.63 3.98 -5.54
CA TRP A 87 -6.53 3.74 -6.66
C TRP A 87 -7.79 4.61 -6.52
N THR A 88 -8.95 4.01 -6.52
CA THR A 88 -10.24 4.70 -6.33
C THR A 88 -10.80 4.52 -4.91
N LEU A 89 -9.99 4.03 -3.97
CA LEU A 89 -10.40 3.58 -2.66
C LEU A 89 -9.76 4.42 -1.55
N SER A 90 -10.50 4.68 -0.47
CA SER A 90 -9.94 5.16 0.81
C SER A 90 -9.75 3.96 1.72
N LEU A 91 -8.51 3.59 1.99
CA LEU A 91 -8.15 2.39 2.72
C LEU A 91 -7.77 2.73 4.15
N ARG A 92 -8.33 1.99 5.10
CA ARG A 92 -7.85 2.02 6.48
C ARG A 92 -6.42 1.48 6.53
N VAL A 93 -5.57 2.19 7.28
CA VAL A 93 -4.17 1.81 7.54
C VAL A 93 -3.82 2.02 9.00
N ASN A 94 -2.86 1.26 9.51
CA ASN A 94 -2.31 1.41 10.85
C ASN A 94 -0.87 0.89 10.90
N THR A 95 -0.25 0.91 12.05
CA THR A 95 1.15 0.48 12.26
C THR A 95 1.44 -1.00 11.97
N HIS A 96 0.43 -1.80 11.62
CA HIS A 96 0.59 -3.20 11.19
C HIS A 96 0.63 -3.37 9.68
N THR A 97 0.40 -2.32 8.91
CA THR A 97 0.35 -2.37 7.43
C THR A 97 1.32 -1.37 6.82
N LEU A 98 1.94 -1.73 5.70
CA LEU A 98 2.61 -0.74 4.84
C LEU A 98 1.58 0.31 4.39
N ILE A 99 1.97 1.57 4.38
CA ILE A 99 1.15 2.63 3.78
C ILE A 99 1.23 2.49 2.25
N PRO A 100 0.12 2.29 1.53
CA PRO A 100 0.13 2.14 0.07
C PRO A 100 0.86 3.29 -0.63
N ARG A 101 1.74 2.92 -1.58
CA ARG A 101 2.53 3.88 -2.36
C ARG A 101 1.87 4.14 -3.71
N PRO A 102 1.92 5.37 -4.25
CA PRO A 102 1.39 5.65 -5.59
C PRO A 102 2.02 4.77 -6.68
N GLU A 103 3.30 4.43 -6.55
CA GLU A 103 4.04 3.60 -7.49
C GLU A 103 3.47 2.17 -7.58
N THR A 104 2.84 1.67 -6.52
CA THR A 104 2.17 0.35 -6.49
C THR A 104 0.94 0.31 -7.41
N GLU A 105 0.37 1.46 -7.79
CA GLU A 105 -0.70 1.53 -8.79
C GLU A 105 -0.24 1.00 -10.15
N CYS A 106 1.05 1.15 -10.49
CA CYS A 106 1.63 0.55 -11.69
C CYS A 106 1.54 -0.99 -11.69
N LEU A 107 1.64 -1.62 -10.51
CA LEU A 107 1.45 -3.06 -10.38
C LEU A 107 -0.02 -3.45 -10.61
N VAL A 108 -0.96 -2.66 -10.11
CA VAL A 108 -2.39 -2.86 -10.38
C VAL A 108 -2.69 -2.75 -11.88
N GLU A 109 -2.19 -1.71 -12.55
CA GLU A 109 -2.34 -1.54 -14.01
C GLU A 109 -1.75 -2.72 -14.80
N ALA A 110 -0.54 -3.14 -14.44
CA ALA A 110 0.13 -4.28 -15.05
C ALA A 110 -0.68 -5.57 -14.88
N ALA A 111 -1.27 -5.79 -13.72
CA ALA A 111 -2.15 -6.92 -13.45
C ALA A 111 -3.45 -6.86 -14.27
N LEU A 112 -4.10 -5.70 -14.32
CA LEU A 112 -5.34 -5.49 -15.07
C LEU A 112 -5.20 -5.74 -16.57
N GLN A 113 -4.04 -5.40 -17.17
CA GLN A 113 -3.73 -5.71 -18.57
C GLN A 113 -3.69 -7.22 -18.88
N ARG A 114 -3.51 -8.06 -17.84
CA ARG A 114 -3.41 -9.52 -17.92
C ARG A 114 -4.69 -10.23 -17.46
N LEU A 115 -5.67 -9.48 -16.97
CA LEU A 115 -6.96 -9.97 -16.49
C LEU A 115 -8.08 -9.46 -17.40
N PRO A 116 -8.59 -10.27 -18.34
CA PRO A 116 -9.77 -9.94 -19.15
C PRO A 116 -10.99 -9.62 -18.28
N GLU A 117 -11.79 -8.62 -18.67
CA GLU A 117 -12.86 -8.03 -17.85
C GLU A 117 -13.96 -8.98 -17.40
N LYS A 118 -14.32 -9.98 -18.22
CA LYS A 118 -15.50 -10.82 -18.01
C LYS A 118 -15.16 -12.29 -17.75
N GLN A 119 -13.96 -12.59 -17.31
CA GLN A 119 -13.54 -13.96 -17.02
C GLN A 119 -13.44 -14.21 -15.52
N GLU A 120 -13.92 -15.36 -15.07
CA GLU A 120 -13.73 -15.84 -13.72
C GLU A 120 -12.32 -16.41 -13.60
N LEU A 121 -11.37 -15.57 -13.20
CA LEU A 121 -9.96 -15.91 -13.04
C LEU A 121 -9.60 -15.98 -11.54
N ARG A 122 -8.61 -16.80 -11.24
CA ARG A 122 -8.07 -16.94 -9.89
C ARG A 122 -6.80 -16.10 -9.78
N VAL A 123 -6.80 -15.19 -8.82
CA VAL A 123 -5.67 -14.28 -8.54
C VAL A 123 -5.18 -14.53 -7.11
N ALA A 124 -3.86 -14.54 -6.93
CA ALA A 124 -3.25 -14.49 -5.60
C ALA A 124 -2.53 -13.17 -5.39
N ASP A 125 -2.75 -12.53 -4.24
CA ASP A 125 -2.00 -11.35 -3.76
C ASP A 125 -1.17 -11.77 -2.54
N LEU A 126 0.14 -11.79 -2.69
CA LEU A 126 1.07 -12.25 -1.65
C LEU A 126 1.64 -11.06 -0.87
N GLY A 127 1.49 -11.08 0.46
CA GLY A 127 1.88 -9.96 1.31
C GLY A 127 0.91 -8.79 1.13
N THR A 128 -0.39 -9.05 1.25
CA THR A 128 -1.45 -8.08 0.88
C THR A 128 -1.47 -6.81 1.73
N GLY A 129 -0.89 -6.83 2.92
CA GLY A 129 -0.88 -5.68 3.83
C GLY A 129 -2.28 -5.20 4.20
N CYS A 130 -2.61 -3.96 3.88
CA CYS A 130 -3.97 -3.42 4.08
C CYS A 130 -4.97 -3.82 3.00
N GLY A 131 -4.58 -4.69 2.04
CA GLY A 131 -5.42 -5.16 0.95
C GLY A 131 -5.38 -4.29 -0.30
N ALA A 132 -4.48 -3.33 -0.42
CA ALA A 132 -4.50 -2.31 -1.48
C ALA A 132 -4.60 -2.90 -2.89
N ILE A 133 -3.73 -3.85 -3.24
CA ILE A 133 -3.70 -4.49 -4.57
C ILE A 133 -4.94 -5.38 -4.76
N ALA A 134 -5.21 -6.26 -3.80
CA ALA A 134 -6.36 -7.18 -3.86
C ALA A 134 -7.68 -6.44 -4.04
N LEU A 135 -7.90 -5.35 -3.27
CA LEU A 135 -9.13 -4.57 -3.34
C LEU A 135 -9.25 -3.80 -4.67
N ALA A 136 -8.17 -3.19 -5.15
CA ALA A 136 -8.15 -2.51 -6.44
C ALA A 136 -8.50 -3.49 -7.57
N LEU A 137 -7.88 -4.67 -7.60
CA LEU A 137 -8.17 -5.70 -8.59
C LEU A 137 -9.61 -6.22 -8.49
N ALA A 138 -10.14 -6.43 -7.28
CA ALA A 138 -11.52 -6.88 -7.08
C ALA A 138 -12.55 -5.85 -7.54
N THR A 139 -12.25 -4.56 -7.39
CA THR A 139 -13.11 -3.46 -7.85
C THR A 139 -13.17 -3.43 -9.38
N GLU A 140 -12.03 -3.55 -10.05
CA GLU A 140 -11.92 -3.48 -11.51
C GLU A 140 -12.31 -4.79 -12.22
N ARG A 141 -12.20 -5.92 -11.54
CA ARG A 141 -12.47 -7.27 -12.07
C ARG A 141 -13.39 -8.06 -11.12
N PRO A 142 -14.65 -7.68 -11.02
CA PRO A 142 -15.60 -8.28 -10.05
C PRO A 142 -15.85 -9.78 -10.27
N ALA A 143 -15.54 -10.30 -11.45
CA ALA A 143 -15.64 -11.73 -11.74
C ALA A 143 -14.45 -12.55 -11.20
N CYS A 144 -13.32 -11.91 -10.89
CA CYS A 144 -12.14 -12.61 -10.37
C CYS A 144 -12.35 -13.07 -8.92
N ARG A 145 -11.79 -14.24 -8.61
CA ARG A 145 -11.67 -14.76 -7.23
C ARG A 145 -10.24 -14.50 -6.74
N ILE A 146 -10.13 -13.71 -5.68
CA ILE A 146 -8.82 -13.29 -5.16
C ILE A 146 -8.56 -13.99 -3.84
N THR A 147 -7.37 -14.60 -3.72
CA THR A 147 -6.82 -15.09 -2.46
C THR A 147 -5.69 -14.18 -2.04
N ALA A 148 -5.89 -13.43 -0.96
CA ALA A 148 -4.92 -12.50 -0.41
C ALA A 148 -4.27 -13.10 0.83
N THR A 149 -2.94 -13.21 0.84
CA THR A 149 -2.19 -13.78 1.97
C THR A 149 -1.32 -12.73 2.64
N ASP A 150 -1.13 -12.86 3.92
CA ASP A 150 -0.14 -12.09 4.68
C ASP A 150 0.32 -12.91 5.90
N LEU A 151 1.56 -12.68 6.33
CA LEU A 151 2.11 -13.28 7.53
C LEU A 151 1.49 -12.68 8.80
N SER A 152 1.12 -11.38 8.76
CA SER A 152 0.50 -10.65 9.86
C SER A 152 -1.02 -10.83 9.86
N SER A 153 -1.54 -11.47 10.91
CA SER A 153 -2.99 -11.54 11.18
C SER A 153 -3.62 -10.17 11.38
N GLU A 154 -2.87 -9.22 11.95
CA GLU A 154 -3.30 -7.84 12.14
C GLU A 154 -3.44 -7.10 10.80
N ALA A 155 -2.52 -7.33 9.86
CA ALA A 155 -2.64 -6.78 8.51
C ALA A 155 -3.88 -7.35 7.79
N LEU A 156 -4.11 -8.67 7.88
CA LEU A 156 -5.30 -9.31 7.32
C LEU A 156 -6.60 -8.80 7.94
N ALA A 157 -6.60 -8.47 9.24
CA ALA A 157 -7.77 -7.87 9.88
C ALA A 157 -8.08 -6.48 9.29
N VAL A 158 -7.05 -5.67 9.00
CA VAL A 158 -7.20 -4.38 8.32
C VAL A 158 -7.71 -4.58 6.88
N ALA A 159 -7.11 -5.50 6.12
CA ALA A 159 -7.52 -5.80 4.75
C ALA A 159 -8.97 -6.31 4.67
N SER A 160 -9.36 -7.21 5.58
CA SER A 160 -10.74 -7.71 5.68
C SER A 160 -11.74 -6.60 6.01
N HIS A 161 -11.37 -5.67 6.92
CA HIS A 161 -12.20 -4.50 7.21
C HIS A 161 -12.38 -3.64 5.95
N ASN A 162 -11.31 -3.35 5.23
CA ASN A 162 -11.35 -2.58 3.99
C ASN A 162 -12.24 -3.26 2.94
N ALA A 163 -12.09 -4.56 2.72
CA ALA A 163 -12.93 -5.32 1.79
C ALA A 163 -14.42 -5.28 2.19
N GLY A 164 -14.72 -5.39 3.48
CA GLY A 164 -16.08 -5.27 4.02
C GLY A 164 -16.72 -3.90 3.75
N GLN A 165 -15.95 -2.82 3.88
CA GLN A 165 -16.39 -1.44 3.58
C GLN A 165 -16.87 -1.30 2.13
N TYR A 166 -16.18 -1.94 1.18
CA TYR A 166 -16.49 -1.90 -0.26
C TYR A 166 -17.33 -3.09 -0.74
N ARG A 167 -17.75 -4.00 0.16
CA ARG A 167 -18.55 -5.21 -0.16
C ARG A 167 -17.88 -6.13 -1.18
N LEU A 168 -16.56 -6.25 -1.13
CA LEU A 168 -15.77 -7.08 -2.04
C LEU A 168 -15.67 -8.52 -1.53
N HIS A 169 -16.77 -9.26 -1.63
CA HIS A 169 -16.92 -10.62 -1.08
C HIS A 169 -16.12 -11.70 -1.84
N GLN A 170 -15.60 -11.37 -3.04
CA GLN A 170 -14.81 -12.28 -3.86
C GLN A 170 -13.35 -12.38 -3.42
N ILE A 171 -12.94 -11.67 -2.34
CA ILE A 171 -11.61 -11.74 -1.75
C ILE A 171 -11.65 -12.66 -0.53
N SER A 172 -10.74 -13.64 -0.51
CA SER A 172 -10.50 -14.52 0.64
C SER A 172 -9.16 -14.13 1.28
N PHE A 173 -9.17 -13.78 2.56
CA PHE A 173 -7.97 -13.44 3.32
C PHE A 173 -7.50 -14.65 4.10
N VAL A 174 -6.25 -15.09 3.90
CA VAL A 174 -5.70 -16.32 4.48
C VAL A 174 -4.34 -16.04 5.11
N PRO A 175 -4.14 -16.31 6.42
CA PRO A 175 -2.85 -16.16 7.06
C PRO A 175 -1.86 -17.18 6.53
N GLY A 176 -0.67 -16.75 6.16
CA GLY A 176 0.37 -17.64 5.67
C GLY A 176 1.61 -16.93 5.16
N ASP A 177 2.72 -17.66 5.20
CA ASP A 177 3.99 -17.23 4.64
C ASP A 177 4.00 -17.50 3.13
N TRP A 178 3.91 -16.45 2.34
CA TRP A 178 3.85 -16.46 0.87
C TRP A 178 2.83 -17.49 0.34
N PHE A 179 3.32 -18.62 -0.15
CA PHE A 179 2.53 -19.67 -0.80
C PHE A 179 1.97 -20.72 0.16
N ALA A 180 2.40 -20.74 1.43
CA ALA A 180 2.10 -21.83 2.37
C ALA A 180 0.59 -22.07 2.57
N ALA A 181 -0.22 -21.02 2.44
CA ALA A 181 -1.68 -21.10 2.61
C ALA A 181 -2.44 -21.23 1.28
N LEU A 182 -1.76 -21.19 0.13
CA LEU A 182 -2.41 -21.25 -1.17
C LEU A 182 -2.79 -22.68 -1.55
N THR A 183 -3.97 -22.83 -2.10
CA THR A 183 -4.47 -24.09 -2.64
C THR A 183 -4.81 -23.99 -4.12
N GLY A 184 -4.34 -24.96 -4.91
CA GLY A 184 -4.58 -25.03 -6.34
C GLY A 184 -3.71 -24.09 -7.17
N LYS A 185 -4.17 -23.72 -8.35
CA LYS A 185 -3.45 -22.92 -9.36
C LYS A 185 -4.15 -21.60 -9.58
N PHE A 186 -3.36 -20.58 -9.99
CA PHE A 186 -3.80 -19.20 -10.23
C PHE A 186 -3.45 -18.76 -11.66
N ASP A 187 -4.29 -17.92 -12.22
CA ASP A 187 -4.06 -17.32 -13.53
C ASP A 187 -3.08 -16.14 -13.42
N LEU A 188 -3.09 -15.45 -12.28
CA LEU A 188 -2.18 -14.37 -11.96
C LEU A 188 -1.76 -14.44 -10.48
N ILE A 189 -0.48 -14.21 -10.24
CA ILE A 189 0.06 -13.95 -8.90
C ILE A 189 0.66 -12.54 -8.91
N VAL A 190 0.30 -11.73 -7.94
CA VAL A 190 0.83 -10.39 -7.73
C VAL A 190 1.46 -10.28 -6.34
N SER A 191 2.47 -9.43 -6.20
CA SER A 191 3.01 -9.06 -4.90
C SER A 191 3.77 -7.74 -4.96
N ASN A 192 3.66 -6.95 -3.90
CA ASN A 192 4.62 -5.92 -3.54
C ASN A 192 5.41 -6.42 -2.31
N PRO A 193 6.44 -7.24 -2.52
CA PRO A 193 7.20 -7.83 -1.42
C PRO A 193 8.17 -6.82 -0.81
N PRO A 194 8.70 -7.04 0.40
CA PRO A 194 9.77 -6.23 0.95
C PRO A 194 11.03 -6.35 0.06
N TYR A 195 11.54 -5.21 -0.37
CA TYR A 195 12.69 -5.14 -1.29
C TYR A 195 13.77 -4.13 -0.86
N VAL A 196 13.60 -3.47 0.28
CA VAL A 196 14.60 -2.52 0.80
C VAL A 196 15.73 -3.29 1.47
N ARG A 197 16.97 -2.92 1.19
CA ARG A 197 18.14 -3.53 1.84
C ARG A 197 18.13 -3.23 3.34
N GLU A 198 18.58 -4.16 4.15
CA GLU A 198 18.52 -4.02 5.61
C GLU A 198 19.43 -2.90 6.15
N ASP A 199 20.51 -2.54 5.41
CA ASP A 199 21.45 -1.46 5.75
C ASP A 199 21.04 -0.10 5.14
N ASP A 200 19.96 -0.04 4.34
CA ASP A 200 19.54 1.17 3.66
C ASP A 200 19.17 2.29 4.65
N ALA A 201 19.75 3.46 4.42
CA ALA A 201 19.50 4.65 5.23
C ALA A 201 18.01 5.08 5.23
N HIS A 202 17.26 4.75 4.17
CA HIS A 202 15.82 5.05 4.07
C HIS A 202 15.00 4.38 5.19
N LEU A 203 15.41 3.20 5.67
CA LEU A 203 14.74 2.53 6.80
C LEU A 203 14.81 3.33 8.11
N ARG A 204 15.71 4.32 8.19
CA ARG A 204 15.90 5.20 9.35
C ARG A 204 15.20 6.55 9.19
N LEU A 205 14.60 6.82 8.03
CA LEU A 205 13.88 8.07 7.81
C LEU A 205 12.69 8.18 8.75
N THR A 206 12.38 9.41 9.12
CA THR A 206 11.45 9.76 10.20
C THR A 206 10.08 9.09 10.05
N ASP A 207 9.57 9.02 8.84
CA ASP A 207 8.24 8.47 8.56
C ASP A 207 8.27 6.94 8.44
N ILE A 208 9.26 6.40 7.70
CA ILE A 208 9.38 4.96 7.37
C ILE A 208 9.66 4.11 8.61
N ARG A 209 10.39 4.62 9.59
CA ARG A 209 10.70 3.90 10.85
C ARG A 209 9.45 3.47 11.66
N HIS A 210 8.29 4.05 11.38
CA HIS A 210 7.02 3.72 12.04
C HIS A 210 6.25 2.62 11.29
N GLU A 211 6.68 2.27 10.09
CA GLU A 211 6.07 1.20 9.29
C GLU A 211 6.64 -0.18 9.68
N PRO A 212 5.89 -1.27 9.46
CA PRO A 212 6.37 -2.61 9.83
C PRO A 212 7.66 -2.95 9.07
N ARG A 213 8.71 -3.27 9.80
CA ARG A 213 10.02 -3.60 9.20
C ARG A 213 9.93 -4.82 8.27
N LEU A 214 9.07 -5.80 8.59
CA LEU A 214 8.82 -6.98 7.77
C LEU A 214 8.23 -6.64 6.40
N ALA A 215 7.50 -5.53 6.29
CA ALA A 215 6.92 -5.09 5.01
C ALA A 215 7.90 -4.27 4.16
N LEU A 216 9.09 -3.93 4.68
CA LEU A 216 10.08 -3.08 4.01
C LEU A 216 11.36 -3.85 3.69
N CYS A 217 11.90 -4.61 4.67
CA CYS A 217 13.24 -5.18 4.60
C CYS A 217 13.24 -6.50 3.83
N GLY A 218 13.90 -6.52 2.68
CA GLY A 218 14.08 -7.68 1.79
C GLY A 218 15.40 -8.42 1.99
N GLY A 219 16.05 -8.31 3.17
CA GLY A 219 17.32 -8.94 3.46
C GLY A 219 18.55 -8.09 3.12
N ALA A 220 19.72 -8.71 3.12
CA ALA A 220 21.01 -8.02 2.99
C ALA A 220 21.14 -7.22 1.66
N ASP A 221 20.61 -7.75 0.56
CA ASP A 221 20.61 -7.08 -0.75
C ASP A 221 19.21 -6.66 -1.23
N GLY A 222 18.18 -6.84 -0.39
CA GLY A 222 16.80 -6.49 -0.71
C GLY A 222 16.11 -7.46 -1.65
N MET A 223 16.71 -8.62 -1.96
CA MET A 223 16.21 -9.53 -3.00
C MET A 223 15.64 -10.85 -2.48
N ASP A 224 15.65 -11.09 -1.16
CA ASP A 224 15.31 -12.41 -0.61
C ASP A 224 13.87 -12.82 -0.93
N ALA A 225 12.90 -11.93 -0.70
CA ALA A 225 11.50 -12.18 -1.00
C ALA A 225 11.27 -12.34 -2.52
N LEU A 226 11.90 -11.48 -3.33
CA LEU A 226 11.79 -11.53 -4.80
C LEU A 226 12.30 -12.88 -5.34
N ARG A 227 13.48 -13.33 -4.90
CA ARG A 227 14.04 -14.66 -5.29
C ARG A 227 13.10 -15.79 -4.88
N HIS A 228 12.61 -15.76 -3.64
CA HIS A 228 11.71 -16.78 -3.13
C HIS A 228 10.42 -16.88 -3.95
N ILE A 229 9.78 -15.72 -4.20
CA ILE A 229 8.51 -15.68 -4.92
C ILE A 229 8.70 -16.13 -6.37
N ILE A 230 9.72 -15.63 -7.08
CA ILE A 230 9.97 -15.99 -8.49
C ILE A 230 10.23 -17.48 -8.64
N ALA A 231 11.04 -18.07 -7.76
CA ALA A 231 11.37 -19.48 -7.80
C ALA A 231 10.18 -20.40 -7.49
N ALA A 232 9.30 -19.99 -6.59
CA ALA A 232 8.18 -20.83 -6.13
C ALA A 232 6.91 -20.70 -6.99
N ALA A 233 6.63 -19.51 -7.54
CA ALA A 233 5.39 -19.20 -8.24
C ALA A 233 5.02 -20.14 -9.39
N PRO A 234 5.95 -20.74 -10.20
CA PRO A 234 5.57 -21.67 -11.26
C PRO A 234 4.78 -22.90 -10.79
N ARG A 235 4.95 -23.28 -9.52
CA ARG A 235 4.21 -24.40 -8.91
C ARG A 235 2.74 -24.05 -8.63
N TYR A 236 2.43 -22.76 -8.55
CA TYR A 236 1.11 -22.22 -8.20
C TYR A 236 0.43 -21.50 -9.38
N LEU A 237 1.12 -21.29 -10.48
CA LEU A 237 0.55 -20.71 -11.70
C LEU A 237 -0.05 -21.78 -12.61
N MET A 238 -1.15 -21.43 -13.27
CA MET A 238 -1.68 -22.16 -14.41
C MET A 238 -0.67 -22.11 -15.56
N ALA A 239 -0.73 -23.06 -16.50
CA ALA A 239 0.00 -22.94 -17.76
C ALA A 239 -0.42 -21.65 -18.49
N GLY A 240 0.56 -20.81 -18.82
CA GLY A 240 0.32 -19.47 -19.36
C GLY A 240 -0.07 -18.41 -18.36
N GLY A 241 -0.08 -18.72 -17.06
CA GLY A 241 -0.33 -17.77 -15.99
C GLY A 241 0.82 -16.77 -15.79
N TRP A 242 0.52 -15.64 -15.15
CA TRP A 242 1.45 -14.53 -14.98
C TRP A 242 1.89 -14.34 -13.53
N LEU A 243 3.14 -13.95 -13.35
CA LEU A 243 3.66 -13.39 -12.12
C LEU A 243 3.99 -11.92 -12.35
N CYS A 244 3.47 -11.01 -11.52
CA CYS A 244 3.79 -9.58 -11.55
C CYS A 244 4.27 -9.15 -10.16
N LEU A 245 5.47 -8.57 -10.08
CA LEU A 245 6.12 -8.16 -8.84
C LEU A 245 6.56 -6.71 -8.90
N GLU A 246 6.30 -5.95 -7.82
CA GLU A 246 6.96 -4.68 -7.58
C GLU A 246 8.39 -4.93 -7.07
N HIS A 247 9.32 -4.05 -7.42
CA HIS A 247 10.71 -4.08 -6.97
C HIS A 247 11.32 -2.67 -6.89
N GLY A 248 12.48 -2.54 -6.27
CA GLY A 248 13.22 -1.28 -6.23
C GLY A 248 13.70 -0.85 -7.62
N SER A 249 13.80 0.45 -7.85
CA SER A 249 14.12 1.02 -9.16
C SER A 249 15.47 0.59 -9.73
N ASP A 250 16.40 0.21 -8.87
CA ASP A 250 17.74 -0.28 -9.22
C ASP A 250 17.81 -1.82 -9.38
N GLN A 251 16.74 -2.55 -9.02
CA GLN A 251 16.70 -4.01 -9.02
C GLN A 251 16.21 -4.62 -10.35
N GLY A 252 15.64 -3.83 -11.26
CA GLY A 252 15.03 -4.31 -12.51
C GLY A 252 15.86 -5.32 -13.31
N PRO A 253 17.14 -5.04 -13.63
CA PRO A 253 18.00 -5.98 -14.35
C PRO A 253 18.19 -7.32 -13.63
N ALA A 254 18.39 -7.30 -12.31
CA ALA A 254 18.57 -8.50 -11.49
C ALA A 254 17.27 -9.33 -11.43
N VAL A 255 16.12 -8.67 -11.24
CA VAL A 255 14.81 -9.33 -11.21
C VAL A 255 14.52 -10.02 -12.54
N ARG A 256 14.74 -9.34 -13.69
CA ARG A 256 14.60 -9.96 -15.03
C ARG A 256 15.50 -11.19 -15.19
N GLY A 257 16.73 -11.12 -14.70
CA GLY A 257 17.65 -12.26 -14.73
C GLY A 257 17.08 -13.47 -13.99
N ILE A 258 16.55 -13.26 -12.78
CA ILE A 258 15.95 -14.34 -11.97
C ILE A 258 14.71 -14.91 -12.66
N PHE A 259 13.84 -14.09 -13.25
CA PHE A 259 12.70 -14.56 -14.05
C PHE A 259 13.16 -15.47 -15.19
N SER A 260 14.19 -15.04 -15.95
CA SER A 260 14.77 -15.80 -17.06
C SER A 260 15.34 -17.14 -16.61
N ASP A 261 16.11 -17.16 -15.51
CA ASP A 261 16.74 -18.35 -14.94
C ASP A 261 15.71 -19.40 -14.48
N HIS A 262 14.49 -18.96 -14.11
CA HIS A 262 13.37 -19.83 -13.73
C HIS A 262 12.42 -20.16 -14.89
N GLY A 263 12.80 -19.86 -16.13
CA GLY A 263 12.08 -20.28 -17.34
C GLY A 263 10.79 -19.52 -17.64
N TYR A 264 10.65 -18.31 -17.10
CA TYR A 264 9.55 -17.43 -17.52
C TYR A 264 9.79 -16.89 -18.93
N THR A 265 8.71 -16.68 -19.65
CA THR A 265 8.66 -16.05 -20.97
C THR A 265 7.95 -14.71 -20.89
N ASP A 266 7.95 -13.95 -21.98
CA ASP A 266 7.26 -12.64 -22.07
C ASP A 266 7.65 -11.68 -20.93
N ILE A 267 8.93 -11.74 -20.50
CA ILE A 267 9.43 -10.94 -19.38
C ILE A 267 9.47 -9.47 -19.78
N VAL A 268 8.79 -8.64 -19.00
CA VAL A 268 8.72 -7.19 -19.23
C VAL A 268 8.90 -6.45 -17.91
N THR A 269 9.67 -5.35 -17.95
CA THR A 269 9.72 -4.38 -16.86
C THR A 269 8.91 -3.16 -17.25
N ILE A 270 8.07 -2.70 -16.34
CA ILE A 270 7.18 -1.54 -16.49
C ILE A 270 7.69 -0.46 -15.55
N PRO A 271 8.01 0.73 -16.06
CA PRO A 271 8.43 1.86 -15.24
C PRO A 271 7.23 2.46 -14.49
N ASP A 272 7.52 3.14 -13.39
CA ASP A 272 6.57 4.01 -12.72
C ASP A 272 6.36 5.35 -13.45
N TYR A 273 5.49 6.21 -12.95
CA TYR A 273 5.18 7.51 -13.56
C TYR A 273 6.36 8.49 -13.55
N ALA A 274 7.43 8.20 -12.79
CA ALA A 274 8.68 8.94 -12.83
C ALA A 274 9.67 8.37 -13.86
N GLY A 275 9.31 7.28 -14.56
CA GLY A 275 10.16 6.61 -15.54
C GLY A 275 11.19 5.66 -14.94
N LEU A 276 11.05 5.30 -13.67
CA LEU A 276 11.95 4.39 -12.97
C LEU A 276 11.39 2.97 -13.02
N ASP A 277 12.23 1.96 -13.27
CA ASP A 277 11.86 0.56 -13.23
C ASP A 277 11.11 0.23 -11.93
N ARG A 278 9.90 -0.37 -12.03
CA ARG A 278 9.07 -0.61 -10.85
C ARG A 278 8.41 -1.99 -10.80
N VAL A 279 7.90 -2.48 -11.91
CA VAL A 279 7.16 -3.73 -11.94
C VAL A 279 7.79 -4.67 -12.96
N CYS A 280 8.10 -5.89 -12.57
CA CYS A 280 8.51 -6.95 -13.49
C CYS A 280 7.40 -8.00 -13.58
N CYS A 281 7.01 -8.32 -14.82
CA CYS A 281 6.05 -9.38 -15.10
C CYS A 281 6.70 -10.46 -15.98
N GLY A 282 6.34 -11.72 -15.74
CA GLY A 282 6.75 -12.85 -16.56
C GLY A 282 5.65 -13.91 -16.62
N ARG A 283 5.62 -14.68 -17.68
CA ARG A 283 4.63 -15.70 -17.97
C ARG A 283 5.21 -17.09 -17.83
N VAL A 284 4.49 -18.00 -17.20
CA VAL A 284 4.89 -19.42 -17.18
C VAL A 284 4.54 -20.07 -18.51
N SER A 285 5.50 -20.79 -19.10
CA SER A 285 5.30 -21.49 -20.39
C SER A 285 4.13 -22.46 -20.34
N HIS A 286 3.44 -22.64 -21.46
CA HIS A 286 2.37 -23.63 -21.65
C HIS A 286 2.89 -25.08 -21.59
N VAL A 287 4.20 -25.27 -21.76
CA VAL A 287 4.84 -26.59 -21.74
C VAL A 287 5.47 -26.82 -20.37
N GLN A 288 4.95 -27.77 -19.60
CA GLN A 288 5.70 -28.25 -18.45
C GLN A 288 7.01 -28.86 -18.96
N PRO A 289 8.17 -28.51 -18.39
CA PRO A 289 9.39 -29.22 -18.72
C PRO A 289 9.19 -30.70 -18.38
N HIS A 290 9.34 -31.56 -19.38
CA HIS A 290 9.42 -32.99 -19.14
C HIS A 290 10.50 -33.21 -18.06
N ARG A 291 10.12 -33.75 -16.91
CA ARG A 291 11.08 -34.33 -15.97
C ARG A 291 11.87 -35.34 -16.79
N LYS A 292 13.14 -35.09 -16.97
CA LYS A 292 14.09 -36.15 -17.27
C LYS A 292 14.25 -36.94 -15.98
N ASP A 293 13.72 -38.17 -16.01
CA ASP A 293 13.95 -39.18 -14.98
C ASP A 293 15.44 -39.49 -14.86
#